data_334b49499eb7d2860ca53edcea7e5375
#
_entry.id   334b49499eb7d2860ca53edcea7e5375
#
_cell.length_a   1.000
_cell.length_b   1.000
_cell.length_c   1.000
_cell.angle_alpha   90.00
_cell.angle_beta   90.00
_cell.angle_gamma   90.00
#
_symmetry.space_group_name_H-M   'P 1'
#
loop_
_entity.id
_entity.type
_entity.pdbx_description
1 polymer ?
#
loop_
_entity_poly.entity_id
_entity_poly.type
_entity_poly.pdbx_seq_one_letter_code
_entity_poly.pdbx_strand_id
1 'polypeptide(L)'
;MFKRRSFLAYFSIGWLNSCFQTILAAFNPAKSIAQTKPTIDPPATNNPDSLKPANNKIPETFTRVGSVADLDKNGYLQTKTVAVLRDPNNSEKLIAVNPKCTHQGCDVKWAAGQKQYQCPCHGSNFGADGEVLNGPATKPLAAYSAKIVDSQVFVEIVTKPPVDSRKKVIPFGRGQN
;
A
#
# COMPACT_ATOMS: atom_id res chain seq x y z
N MET A 1 7.26 -13.56 55.66
CA MET A 1 7.43 -15.03 55.52
C MET A 1 6.44 -15.51 54.47
N PHE A 2 6.91 -15.80 53.25
CA PHE A 2 6.38 -16.82 52.32
C PHE A 2 7.22 -16.73 51.06
N LYS A 3 8.14 -17.56 51.01
CA LYS A 3 8.58 -18.71 50.20
C LYS A 3 8.63 -18.43 48.70
N ARG A 4 9.89 -18.26 48.27
CA ARG A 4 10.39 -18.49 46.91
C ARG A 4 10.07 -19.93 46.48
N ARG A 5 9.56 -20.12 45.27
CA ARG A 5 9.64 -21.41 44.59
C ARG A 5 10.29 -21.18 43.23
N SER A 6 11.55 -21.59 43.24
CA SER A 6 12.35 -21.90 42.06
C SER A 6 11.71 -23.08 41.34
N PHE A 7 11.54 -22.99 40.03
CA PHE A 7 11.47 -24.16 39.17
C PHE A 7 12.61 -24.08 38.17
N LEU A 8 13.64 -24.83 38.55
CA LEU A 8 14.73 -25.22 37.67
C LEU A 8 14.31 -26.45 36.86
N ALA A 9 14.75 -26.45 35.63
CA ALA A 9 15.18 -27.57 34.82
C ALA A 9 14.14 -28.59 34.33
N TYR A 10 14.05 -28.73 33.05
CA TYR A 10 14.33 -29.98 32.39
C TYR A 10 14.97 -29.80 31.03
N PHE A 11 16.20 -30.17 30.97
CA PHE A 11 16.97 -30.53 29.81
C PHE A 11 16.29 -31.69 29.08
N SER A 12 16.23 -31.65 27.80
CA SER A 12 16.24 -32.86 27.00
C SER A 12 17.02 -32.61 25.73
N ILE A 13 18.23 -32.96 25.82
CA ILE A 13 19.19 -33.43 24.84
C ILE A 13 18.56 -34.56 24.02
N GLY A 14 18.73 -34.48 22.73
CA GLY A 14 18.67 -35.66 21.90
C GLY A 14 17.74 -35.52 20.73
N TRP A 15 18.30 -35.28 19.56
CA TRP A 15 18.17 -36.16 18.40
C TRP A 15 19.08 -35.68 17.29
N LEU A 16 20.34 -36.10 17.44
CA LEU A 16 21.19 -36.35 16.29
C LEU A 16 20.59 -37.55 15.54
N ASN A 17 20.14 -37.39 14.37
CA ASN A 17 20.09 -38.51 13.44
C ASN A 17 20.54 -38.08 12.05
N SER A 18 21.75 -38.46 11.84
CA SER A 18 22.47 -38.71 10.63
C SER A 18 21.58 -39.45 9.62
N CYS A 19 21.43 -38.86 8.45
CA CYS A 19 21.16 -39.61 7.24
C CYS A 19 21.95 -39.00 6.08
N PHE A 20 23.24 -39.40 6.09
CA PHE A 20 24.09 -39.41 4.91
C PHE A 20 23.54 -40.49 3.98
N GLN A 21 22.94 -40.11 2.88
CA GLN A 21 22.80 -41.03 1.74
C GLN A 21 23.41 -40.40 0.50
N THR A 22 24.63 -40.82 0.30
CA THR A 22 25.34 -40.84 -0.96
C THR A 22 24.54 -41.60 -2.03
N ILE A 23 24.15 -40.91 -3.09
CA ILE A 23 23.85 -41.60 -4.36
C ILE A 23 24.81 -41.07 -5.40
N LEU A 24 25.87 -41.87 -5.63
CA LEU A 24 26.64 -41.93 -6.85
C LEU A 24 25.79 -42.68 -7.89
N ALA A 25 25.68 -42.16 -9.06
CA ALA A 25 25.54 -42.78 -10.38
C ALA A 25 24.74 -41.78 -11.26
N ALA A 26 25.11 -41.46 -12.45
CA ALA A 26 25.91 -42.08 -13.46
C ALA A 26 26.38 -41.00 -14.44
N PHE A 27 27.62 -41.11 -14.81
CA PHE A 27 28.19 -40.49 -15.99
C PHE A 27 27.46 -40.97 -17.23
N ASN A 28 27.02 -40.04 -18.05
CA ASN A 28 26.72 -40.35 -19.46
C ASN A 28 27.45 -39.33 -20.33
N PRO A 29 28.46 -39.81 -21.10
CA PRO A 29 29.18 -38.92 -21.99
C PRO A 29 28.51 -38.90 -23.38
N ALA A 30 28.61 -37.74 -23.98
CA ALA A 30 28.63 -37.47 -25.40
C ALA A 30 27.36 -37.71 -26.22
N LYS A 31 26.77 -36.58 -26.63
CA LYS A 31 26.52 -36.37 -28.06
C LYS A 31 26.79 -34.89 -28.37
N SER A 32 27.93 -34.71 -28.99
CA SER A 32 28.31 -33.57 -29.80
C SER A 32 27.33 -33.41 -30.94
N ILE A 33 26.61 -32.31 -31.01
CA ILE A 33 25.95 -31.85 -32.23
C ILE A 33 26.35 -30.40 -32.44
N ALA A 34 26.90 -30.20 -33.58
CA ALA A 34 27.52 -29.04 -34.19
C ALA A 34 26.84 -27.71 -33.94
N GLN A 35 27.71 -26.74 -33.76
CA GLN A 35 27.50 -25.31 -33.88
C GLN A 35 26.82 -24.94 -35.20
N THR A 36 25.72 -24.25 -35.12
CA THR A 36 25.38 -23.25 -36.12
C THR A 36 24.99 -21.98 -35.36
N LYS A 37 25.93 -21.07 -35.41
CA LYS A 37 25.77 -19.68 -34.99
C LYS A 37 24.93 -18.95 -36.05
N PRO A 38 23.76 -18.41 -35.75
CA PRO A 38 23.25 -17.27 -36.49
C PRO A 38 23.72 -15.99 -35.77
N THR A 39 24.65 -15.34 -36.42
CA THR A 39 24.93 -13.91 -36.21
C THR A 39 23.65 -13.17 -36.58
N ILE A 40 22.98 -12.62 -35.60
CA ILE A 40 21.96 -11.61 -35.83
C ILE A 40 22.46 -10.39 -35.04
N ASP A 41 22.94 -9.42 -35.82
CA ASP A 41 23.26 -8.07 -35.34
C ASP A 41 22.04 -7.47 -34.64
N PRO A 42 22.20 -6.79 -33.51
CA PRO A 42 21.09 -6.09 -32.88
C PRO A 42 20.77 -4.83 -33.71
N PRO A 43 19.52 -4.62 -34.13
CA PRO A 43 19.14 -3.29 -34.55
C PRO A 43 19.09 -2.41 -33.31
N ALA A 44 20.05 -1.53 -33.20
CA ALA A 44 20.00 -0.39 -32.33
C ALA A 44 18.88 0.54 -32.81
N THR A 45 17.80 0.55 -32.09
CA THR A 45 16.88 1.69 -32.05
C THR A 45 16.32 1.79 -30.64
N ASN A 46 17.13 2.41 -29.81
CA ASN A 46 16.67 3.02 -28.57
C ASN A 46 15.79 4.21 -28.96
N ASN A 47 14.52 3.97 -29.18
CA ASN A 47 13.52 5.01 -29.21
C ASN A 47 12.67 4.87 -27.92
N PRO A 48 12.90 5.72 -26.91
CA PRO A 48 12.10 5.67 -25.67
C PRO A 48 10.68 6.23 -25.85
N ASP A 49 10.25 6.53 -27.08
CA ASP A 49 9.00 7.25 -27.37
C ASP A 49 7.87 6.38 -27.97
N SER A 50 7.92 5.06 -27.85
CA SER A 50 6.88 4.19 -28.44
C SER A 50 6.07 3.39 -27.43
N LEU A 51 5.88 3.88 -26.23
CA LEU A 51 4.78 3.44 -25.37
C LEU A 51 3.72 4.54 -25.35
N LYS A 52 3.00 4.68 -26.47
CA LYS A 52 1.76 5.42 -26.49
C LYS A 52 0.78 4.71 -25.55
N PRO A 53 0.43 5.28 -24.37
CA PRO A 53 -0.52 4.66 -23.49
C PRO A 53 -1.87 4.64 -24.19
N ALA A 54 -2.51 3.48 -24.15
CA ALA A 54 -3.92 3.34 -24.51
C ALA A 54 -4.69 4.46 -23.81
N ASN A 55 -5.48 5.18 -24.57
CA ASN A 55 -6.25 6.40 -24.32
C ASN A 55 -7.08 6.35 -23.00
N ASN A 56 -6.41 6.20 -21.86
CA ASN A 56 -6.99 6.32 -20.54
C ASN A 56 -6.70 7.74 -20.04
N LYS A 57 -7.44 8.71 -20.58
CA LYS A 57 -7.31 10.13 -20.23
C LYS A 57 -7.58 10.30 -18.75
N ILE A 58 -6.51 10.25 -17.94
CA ILE A 58 -6.56 10.60 -16.53
C ILE A 58 -6.91 12.10 -16.50
N PRO A 59 -8.00 12.50 -15.83
CA PRO A 59 -8.31 13.92 -15.66
C PRO A 59 -7.12 14.64 -15.02
N GLU A 60 -6.85 15.86 -15.43
CA GLU A 60 -5.75 16.69 -14.91
C GLU A 60 -5.84 16.95 -13.39
N THR A 61 -7.01 16.72 -12.80
CA THR A 61 -7.24 16.80 -11.35
C THR A 61 -6.59 15.69 -10.55
N PHE A 62 -6.16 14.58 -11.21
CA PHE A 62 -5.53 13.45 -10.57
C PHE A 62 -4.01 13.58 -10.56
N THR A 63 -3.43 13.47 -9.38
CA THR A 63 -1.97 13.48 -9.18
C THR A 63 -1.48 12.06 -8.93
N ARG A 64 -0.38 11.67 -9.60
CA ARG A 64 0.28 10.39 -9.34
C ARG A 64 0.96 10.44 -7.97
N VAL A 65 0.73 9.41 -7.13
CA VAL A 65 1.28 9.30 -5.78
C VAL A 65 2.40 8.25 -5.70
N GLY A 66 2.29 7.17 -6.46
CA GLY A 66 3.29 6.09 -6.46
C GLY A 66 2.85 4.91 -7.31
N SER A 67 3.55 3.79 -7.21
CA SER A 67 3.18 2.54 -7.87
C SER A 67 2.37 1.63 -6.96
N VAL A 68 1.60 0.72 -7.56
CA VAL A 68 0.90 -0.35 -6.83
C VAL A 68 1.91 -1.27 -6.15
N ALA A 69 3.05 -1.54 -6.79
CA ALA A 69 4.11 -2.37 -6.22
C ALA A 69 4.68 -1.76 -4.92
N ASP A 70 4.88 -0.43 -4.88
CA ASP A 70 5.34 0.25 -3.67
C ASP A 70 4.27 0.24 -2.57
N LEU A 71 2.99 0.39 -2.96
CA LEU A 71 1.87 0.30 -2.03
C LEU A 71 1.79 -1.09 -1.39
N ASP A 72 1.90 -2.14 -2.21
CA ASP A 72 1.80 -3.53 -1.75
C ASP A 72 3.01 -3.93 -0.89
N LYS A 73 4.21 -3.46 -1.24
CA LYS A 73 5.44 -3.70 -0.49
C LYS A 73 5.45 -3.02 0.88
N ASN A 74 5.02 -1.76 0.94
CA ASN A 74 5.10 -0.93 2.15
C ASN A 74 3.80 -0.93 2.97
N GLY A 75 2.69 -1.41 2.40
CA GLY A 75 1.36 -1.38 2.98
C GLY A 75 0.68 -0.02 2.90
N TYR A 76 1.42 1.05 2.58
CA TYR A 76 0.89 2.40 2.40
C TYR A 76 1.84 3.26 1.55
N LEU A 77 1.29 4.33 0.97
CA LEU A 77 2.04 5.41 0.34
C LEU A 77 1.72 6.71 1.06
N GLN A 78 2.72 7.53 1.36
CA GLN A 78 2.50 8.83 1.97
C GLN A 78 3.40 9.90 1.37
N THR A 79 2.78 10.99 1.01
CA THR A 79 3.41 12.26 0.62
C THR A 79 3.07 13.34 1.65
N LYS A 80 3.49 14.59 1.41
CA LYS A 80 3.12 15.72 2.29
C LYS A 80 1.62 16.05 2.29
N THR A 81 0.92 15.69 1.21
CA THR A 81 -0.47 16.09 0.97
C THR A 81 -1.45 14.93 0.93
N VAL A 82 -0.97 13.72 0.74
CA VAL A 82 -1.80 12.52 0.59
C VAL A 82 -1.16 11.33 1.28
N ALA A 83 -1.97 10.57 1.98
CA ALA A 83 -1.65 9.21 2.42
C ALA A 83 -2.67 8.24 1.77
N VAL A 84 -2.17 7.16 1.20
CA VAL A 84 -2.98 6.12 0.53
C VAL A 84 -2.65 4.77 1.14
N LEU A 85 -3.67 3.99 1.39
CA LEU A 85 -3.56 2.59 1.79
C LEU A 85 -4.66 1.75 1.13
N ARG A 86 -4.51 0.43 1.16
CA ARG A 86 -5.62 -0.45 0.77
C ARG A 86 -6.64 -0.50 1.90
N ASP A 87 -7.91 -0.52 1.53
CA ASP A 87 -9.00 -0.70 2.50
C ASP A 87 -8.81 -2.03 3.25
N PRO A 88 -8.69 -2.02 4.59
CA PRO A 88 -8.54 -3.25 5.37
C PRO A 88 -9.68 -4.26 5.21
N ASN A 89 -10.85 -3.80 4.77
CA ASN A 89 -12.03 -4.62 4.56
C ASN A 89 -12.23 -5.03 3.09
N ASN A 90 -11.56 -4.34 2.17
CA ASN A 90 -11.63 -4.63 0.74
C ASN A 90 -10.32 -4.24 0.05
N SER A 91 -9.41 -5.19 -0.11
CA SER A 91 -8.08 -4.97 -0.67
C SER A 91 -8.05 -4.42 -2.10
N GLU A 92 -9.16 -4.49 -2.83
CA GLU A 92 -9.28 -3.91 -4.17
C GLU A 92 -9.52 -2.39 -4.13
N LYS A 93 -10.02 -1.89 -2.99
CA LYS A 93 -10.28 -0.46 -2.80
C LYS A 93 -9.08 0.26 -2.20
N LEU A 94 -8.95 1.53 -2.58
CA LEU A 94 -8.00 2.44 -2.00
C LEU A 94 -8.71 3.41 -1.06
N ILE A 95 -8.06 3.71 0.05
CA ILE A 95 -8.42 4.80 0.93
C ILE A 95 -7.32 5.85 0.80
N ALA A 96 -7.70 7.08 0.52
CA ALA A 96 -6.78 8.20 0.43
C ALA A 96 -7.27 9.33 1.33
N VAL A 97 -6.36 9.85 2.17
CA VAL A 97 -6.67 10.92 3.12
C VAL A 97 -5.59 12.00 3.09
N ASN A 98 -5.95 13.19 3.54
CA ASN A 98 -4.99 14.24 3.84
C ASN A 98 -4.26 13.89 5.15
N PRO A 99 -2.94 13.71 5.16
CA PRO A 99 -2.21 13.35 6.37
C PRO A 99 -1.96 14.54 7.32
N LYS A 100 -2.82 15.57 7.29
CA LYS A 100 -2.74 16.73 8.19
C LYS A 100 -3.76 16.59 9.32
N CYS A 101 -3.25 16.51 10.54
CA CYS A 101 -4.08 16.43 11.74
C CYS A 101 -5.04 17.64 11.82
N THR A 102 -6.31 17.35 11.98
CA THR A 102 -7.38 18.36 12.01
C THR A 102 -7.42 19.18 13.31
N HIS A 103 -6.60 18.81 14.31
CA HIS A 103 -6.42 19.63 15.51
C HIS A 103 -5.59 20.89 15.23
N GLN A 104 -4.33 20.74 14.78
CA GLN A 104 -3.39 21.84 14.55
C GLN A 104 -2.48 21.64 13.32
N GLY A 105 -2.84 20.80 12.38
CA GLY A 105 -2.14 20.66 11.10
C GLY A 105 -0.83 19.87 11.14
N CYS A 106 -0.48 19.20 12.24
CA CYS A 106 0.70 18.32 12.28
C CYS A 106 0.55 17.15 11.31
N ASP A 107 1.67 16.65 10.78
CA ASP A 107 1.67 15.46 9.94
C ASP A 107 1.37 14.22 10.77
N VAL A 108 0.31 13.50 10.42
CA VAL A 108 0.01 12.20 11.01
C VAL A 108 0.83 11.12 10.32
N LYS A 109 1.13 10.05 11.04
CA LYS A 109 1.87 8.89 10.54
C LYS A 109 1.03 7.64 10.63
N TRP A 110 1.08 6.79 9.61
CA TRP A 110 0.43 5.49 9.63
C TRP A 110 1.18 4.53 10.55
N ALA A 111 0.49 4.00 11.54
CA ALA A 111 0.97 2.98 12.46
C ALA A 111 0.36 1.63 12.07
N ALA A 112 1.07 0.87 11.22
CA ALA A 112 0.55 -0.36 10.63
C ALA A 112 0.12 -1.41 11.66
N GLY A 113 0.87 -1.55 12.77
CA GLY A 113 0.55 -2.48 13.86
C GLY A 113 -0.76 -2.18 14.59
N GLN A 114 -1.18 -0.92 14.60
CA GLN A 114 -2.41 -0.46 15.25
C GLN A 114 -3.52 -0.11 14.22
N LYS A 115 -3.20 -0.21 12.93
CA LYS A 115 -4.10 0.09 11.80
C LYS A 115 -4.76 1.47 11.93
N GLN A 116 -3.96 2.47 12.31
CA GLN A 116 -4.45 3.85 12.53
C GLN A 116 -3.39 4.88 12.18
N TYR A 117 -3.82 6.10 11.88
CA TYR A 117 -2.94 7.26 11.81
C TYR A 117 -2.76 7.86 13.20
N GLN A 118 -1.53 8.23 13.54
CA GLN A 118 -1.18 8.83 14.82
C GLN A 118 -0.60 10.23 14.61
N CYS A 119 -1.10 11.19 15.35
CA CYS A 119 -0.56 12.54 15.39
C CYS A 119 0.47 12.66 16.53
N PRO A 120 1.75 12.93 16.22
CA PRO A 120 2.79 12.98 17.25
C PRO A 120 2.72 14.23 18.15
N CYS A 121 1.98 15.28 17.75
CA CYS A 121 1.96 16.53 18.46
C CYS A 121 1.13 16.46 19.76
N HIS A 122 -0.11 15.94 19.68
CA HIS A 122 -1.03 15.93 20.83
C HIS A 122 -1.80 14.62 20.94
N GLY A 123 -1.34 13.54 20.27
CA GLY A 123 -1.87 12.21 20.46
C GLY A 123 -3.22 11.92 19.81
N SER A 124 -3.71 12.75 18.88
CA SER A 124 -4.91 12.39 18.11
C SER A 124 -4.65 11.16 17.26
N ASN A 125 -5.61 10.23 17.23
CA ASN A 125 -5.57 9.04 16.40
C ASN A 125 -6.79 9.01 15.47
N PHE A 126 -6.55 8.48 14.26
CA PHE A 126 -7.57 8.39 13.22
C PHE A 126 -7.56 6.99 12.61
N GLY A 127 -8.71 6.48 12.27
CA GLY A 127 -8.86 5.21 11.55
C GLY A 127 -8.21 5.22 10.17
N ALA A 128 -8.20 4.07 9.52
CA ALA A 128 -7.72 3.95 8.13
C ALA A 128 -8.50 4.86 7.18
N ASP A 129 -9.79 5.03 7.43
CA ASP A 129 -10.72 5.91 6.70
C ASP A 129 -10.59 7.39 7.05
N GLY A 130 -9.75 7.73 8.04
CA GLY A 130 -9.56 9.09 8.53
C GLY A 130 -10.52 9.51 9.63
N GLU A 131 -11.47 8.66 10.07
CA GLU A 131 -12.38 8.98 11.17
C GLU A 131 -11.60 9.13 12.48
N VAL A 132 -12.05 10.08 13.35
CA VAL A 132 -11.40 10.31 14.64
C VAL A 132 -11.66 9.14 15.57
N LEU A 133 -10.59 8.52 16.06
CA LEU A 133 -10.67 7.48 17.08
C LEU A 133 -10.55 8.06 18.50
N ASN A 134 -9.58 8.96 18.69
CA ASN A 134 -9.42 9.67 19.95
C ASN A 134 -8.53 10.92 19.80
N GLY A 135 -8.46 11.70 20.86
CA GLY A 135 -7.54 12.82 21.02
C GLY A 135 -8.21 14.18 20.88
N PRO A 136 -7.46 15.29 20.82
CA PRO A 136 -8.04 16.62 20.76
C PRO A 136 -8.64 16.97 19.40
N ALA A 137 -8.35 16.21 18.33
CA ALA A 137 -9.01 16.38 17.03
C ALA A 137 -10.50 16.02 17.13
N THR A 138 -11.35 16.87 16.55
CA THR A 138 -12.83 16.70 16.58
C THR A 138 -13.43 16.47 15.19
N LYS A 139 -12.59 16.49 14.15
CA LYS A 139 -13.02 16.32 12.75
C LYS A 139 -12.17 15.24 12.10
N PRO A 140 -12.73 14.44 11.18
CA PRO A 140 -11.97 13.45 10.44
C PRO A 140 -10.91 14.10 9.53
N LEU A 141 -9.94 13.31 9.10
CA LEU A 141 -9.04 13.68 8.03
C LEU A 141 -9.85 13.84 6.73
N ALA A 142 -9.47 14.80 5.89
CA ALA A 142 -10.14 14.97 4.61
C ALA A 142 -9.87 13.76 3.71
N ALA A 143 -10.92 13.14 3.18
CA ALA A 143 -10.82 12.02 2.26
C ALA A 143 -10.70 12.49 0.81
N TYR A 144 -9.98 11.72 0.00
CA TYR A 144 -9.75 11.95 -1.42
C TYR A 144 -10.20 10.74 -2.25
N SER A 145 -10.55 11.00 -3.50
CA SER A 145 -10.78 9.92 -4.47
C SER A 145 -9.45 9.35 -4.95
N ALA A 146 -9.32 8.03 -4.94
CA ALA A 146 -8.12 7.34 -5.42
C ALA A 146 -8.50 6.29 -6.46
N LYS A 147 -7.61 6.07 -7.44
CA LYS A 147 -7.76 5.02 -8.46
C LYS A 147 -6.41 4.47 -8.90
N ILE A 148 -6.45 3.26 -9.42
CA ILE A 148 -5.29 2.62 -10.05
C ILE A 148 -5.48 2.71 -11.56
N VAL A 149 -4.44 3.15 -12.26
CA VAL A 149 -4.35 3.18 -13.71
C VAL A 149 -2.95 2.72 -14.09
N ASP A 150 -2.84 1.72 -14.96
CA ASP A 150 -1.55 1.18 -15.45
C ASP A 150 -0.54 0.90 -14.32
N SER A 151 -1.00 0.21 -13.26
CA SER A 151 -0.20 -0.11 -12.06
C SER A 151 0.35 1.10 -11.30
N GLN A 152 -0.22 2.28 -11.52
CA GLN A 152 0.09 3.51 -10.79
C GLN A 152 -1.12 3.96 -9.97
N VAL A 153 -0.83 4.53 -8.81
CA VAL A 153 -1.82 5.09 -7.90
C VAL A 153 -1.98 6.58 -8.16
N PHE A 154 -3.19 6.99 -8.46
CA PHE A 154 -3.58 8.38 -8.68
C PHE A 154 -4.60 8.81 -7.65
N VAL A 155 -4.47 10.05 -7.18
CA VAL A 155 -5.38 10.65 -6.21
C VAL A 155 -5.86 12.00 -6.72
N GLU A 156 -7.15 12.22 -6.63
CA GLU A 156 -7.78 13.50 -6.95
C GLU A 156 -7.71 14.42 -5.72
N ILE A 157 -6.71 15.29 -5.72
CA ILE A 157 -6.54 16.29 -4.67
C ILE A 157 -7.43 17.49 -5.00
N VAL A 158 -8.74 17.33 -4.75
CA VAL A 158 -9.64 18.48 -4.83
C VAL A 158 -9.53 19.27 -3.53
N THR A 159 -9.27 20.55 -3.65
CA THR A 159 -9.34 21.53 -2.56
C THR A 159 -10.78 21.80 -2.10
N LYS A 160 -11.76 21.06 -2.66
CA LYS A 160 -13.17 21.17 -2.33
C LYS A 160 -13.47 20.36 -1.06
N PRO A 161 -14.23 20.88 -0.11
CA PRO A 161 -14.61 20.13 1.08
C PRO A 161 -15.34 18.84 0.67
N PRO A 162 -15.18 17.74 1.46
CA PRO A 162 -15.79 16.45 1.15
C PRO A 162 -17.30 16.65 0.98
N VAL A 163 -17.80 16.17 -0.16
CA VAL A 163 -19.25 16.08 -0.37
C VAL A 163 -19.71 14.99 0.60
N ASP A 164 -20.39 15.41 1.65
CA ASP A 164 -21.06 14.50 2.57
C ASP A 164 -22.04 13.65 1.75
N SER A 165 -21.63 12.44 1.40
CA SER A 165 -22.43 11.49 0.65
C SER A 165 -23.71 11.07 1.38
N ARG A 166 -23.88 11.49 2.64
CA ARG A 166 -25.09 11.33 3.44
C ARG A 166 -26.11 12.43 3.22
N LYS A 167 -25.73 13.53 2.58
CA LYS A 167 -26.68 14.58 2.22
C LYS A 167 -27.43 14.18 0.94
N LYS A 168 -28.52 13.43 1.13
CA LYS A 168 -29.52 13.16 0.12
C LYS A 168 -29.93 14.51 -0.51
N VAL A 169 -29.55 14.74 -1.77
CA VAL A 169 -29.99 15.91 -2.53
C VAL A 169 -31.51 15.78 -2.63
N ILE A 170 -32.22 16.58 -1.87
CA ILE A 170 -33.68 16.73 -2.06
C ILE A 170 -33.82 17.57 -3.33
N PRO A 171 -34.39 17.05 -4.43
CA PRO A 171 -34.61 17.87 -5.61
C PRO A 171 -35.60 18.98 -5.23
N PHE A 172 -35.20 20.22 -5.50
CA PHE A 172 -36.08 21.37 -5.40
C PHE A 172 -37.36 21.08 -6.19
N GLY A 173 -38.47 20.91 -5.47
CA GLY A 173 -39.77 20.81 -6.09
C GLY A 173 -40.02 22.06 -6.94
N ARG A 174 -40.21 21.82 -8.25
CA ARG A 174 -40.65 22.84 -9.17
C ARG A 174 -42.05 23.25 -8.72
N GLY A 175 -42.18 24.47 -8.18
CA GLY A 175 -43.48 25.06 -7.87
C GLY A 175 -44.36 25.03 -9.11
N GLN A 176 -45.51 24.43 -8.99
CA GLN A 176 -46.60 24.55 -9.96
C GLN A 176 -47.44 25.73 -9.54
N ASN A 177 -47.50 26.74 -10.41
CA ASN A 177 -48.60 27.68 -10.45
C ASN A 177 -49.75 27.03 -11.22
#